data_d97ad55ec02496462cc9f142cbdf16d3
#
_entry.id   d97ad55ec02496462cc9f142cbdf16d3
#
_cell.length_a   1.000
_cell.length_b   1.000
_cell.length_c   1.000
_cell.angle_alpha   90.00
_cell.angle_beta   90.00
_cell.angle_gamma   90.00
#
_symmetry.space_group_name_H-M   'P 1'
#
loop_
_entity.id
_entity.type
_entity.pdbx_description
1 polymer ?
#
loop_
_entity_poly.entity_id
_entity_poly.type
_entity_poly.pdbx_seq_one_letter_code
_entity_poly.pdbx_strand_id
1 'polypeptide(L)'
;MDIRTFIGDKSFYKKVFTIAVPIMIQNGITNFVALLDNIMVGQLGTAQMSGTAVVNQLLFVFNLCIFGILAGPGIYGAQFFGKGSSEGVRNTFRFKLYAGLLVLLAGGAILSLFGTELISSYLMGNGEESNKALILQSGLDYLGVMVIGLIPFTVTQIYASTLRETNQTLVPMFAGLTAVLMNLVLDWVLIFGNLGMPKMGVKGAALATVIARFAECIIVVIWTHANSGKNAFIKGAYSSLKIPSDLVKQIIIHGLPLAVNEGLWSSGMALLNRCYSMRGLEVVAATNISSTIFNLFSVIFIALGNSVGIIVGQILGSGDMKKARETDTRLIAFTVAAGVFTGIMMAALSKVFPELYNTDDSVRVLAGSLIVISGMFTPLTSFMHAAYFTLRSGGRTFITFLFDSVYVWAVTIPTALLLVNFTDFDILKIYFCCQAVDILKVTIGFILIKKGVWLRNIVSAS
;
A
#
# COMPACT_ATOMS: atom_id res chain seq x y z
N MET A 1 18.25 12.86 -27.91
CA MET A 1 18.10 13.03 -26.45
C MET A 1 19.31 12.33 -25.83
N ASP A 2 20.14 13.03 -25.07
CA ASP A 2 21.38 12.43 -24.52
C ASP A 2 21.03 11.43 -23.42
N ILE A 3 21.49 10.18 -23.53
CA ILE A 3 21.27 9.11 -22.56
C ILE A 3 21.71 9.52 -21.15
N ARG A 4 22.71 10.39 -21.06
CA ARG A 4 23.21 10.95 -19.78
C ARG A 4 22.15 11.71 -18.98
N THR A 5 21.09 12.19 -19.63
CA THR A 5 19.96 12.87 -18.96
C THR A 5 19.18 11.94 -18.05
N PHE A 6 19.17 10.64 -18.36
CA PHE A 6 18.41 9.60 -17.62
C PHE A 6 19.23 8.91 -16.55
N ILE A 7 20.56 9.08 -16.55
CA ILE A 7 21.45 8.41 -15.60
C ILE A 7 21.85 9.39 -14.52
N GLY A 8 21.66 8.96 -13.26
CA GLY A 8 22.11 9.72 -12.08
C GLY A 8 23.58 9.46 -11.76
N ASP A 9 24.16 10.33 -10.96
CA ASP A 9 25.47 10.11 -10.36
C ASP A 9 25.40 9.17 -9.15
N LYS A 10 26.54 8.82 -8.59
CA LYS A 10 26.62 7.93 -7.39
C LYS A 10 25.85 8.50 -6.19
N SER A 11 25.83 9.81 -6.02
CA SER A 11 25.13 10.50 -4.93
C SER A 11 23.62 10.38 -5.09
N PHE A 12 23.12 10.52 -6.32
CA PHE A 12 21.72 10.31 -6.66
C PHE A 12 21.26 8.89 -6.27
N TYR A 13 21.94 7.84 -6.74
CA TYR A 13 21.58 6.46 -6.44
C TYR A 13 21.68 6.15 -4.93
N LYS A 14 22.72 6.68 -4.25
CA LYS A 14 22.84 6.53 -2.80
C LYS A 14 21.62 7.10 -2.10
N LYS A 15 21.14 8.30 -2.48
CA LYS A 15 19.93 8.89 -1.88
C LYS A 15 18.69 8.06 -2.17
N VAL A 16 18.51 7.59 -3.41
CA VAL A 16 17.38 6.75 -3.80
C VAL A 16 17.36 5.46 -2.98
N PHE A 17 18.46 4.73 -2.93
CA PHE A 17 18.56 3.48 -2.18
C PHE A 17 18.38 3.66 -0.67
N THR A 18 18.88 4.77 -0.09
CA THR A 18 18.68 5.07 1.33
C THR A 18 17.20 5.22 1.69
N ILE A 19 16.35 5.64 0.74
CA ILE A 19 14.91 5.79 0.97
C ILE A 19 14.15 4.54 0.51
N ALA A 20 14.44 4.04 -0.69
CA ALA A 20 13.67 2.96 -1.30
C ALA A 20 13.92 1.60 -0.65
N VAL A 21 15.18 1.24 -0.37
CA VAL A 21 15.51 -0.08 0.17
C VAL A 21 14.86 -0.36 1.52
N PRO A 22 14.87 0.56 2.50
CA PRO A 22 14.14 0.34 3.74
C PRO A 22 12.63 0.13 3.53
N ILE A 23 12.02 0.87 2.61
CA ILE A 23 10.59 0.71 2.27
C ILE A 23 10.35 -0.64 1.58
N MET A 24 11.24 -1.07 0.66
CA MET A 24 11.16 -2.38 0.01
C MET A 24 11.25 -3.51 1.04
N ILE A 25 12.23 -3.45 1.92
CA ILE A 25 12.42 -4.46 2.97
C ILE A 25 11.19 -4.52 3.88
N GLN A 26 10.70 -3.38 4.36
CA GLN A 26 9.51 -3.31 5.21
C GLN A 26 8.29 -3.95 4.52
N ASN A 27 7.99 -3.54 3.30
CA ASN A 27 6.84 -4.08 2.56
C ASN A 27 6.99 -5.58 2.24
N GLY A 28 8.19 -6.00 1.81
CA GLY A 28 8.46 -7.40 1.51
C GLY A 28 8.30 -8.31 2.73
N ILE A 29 8.83 -7.89 3.87
CA ILE A 29 8.72 -8.62 5.14
C ILE A 29 7.26 -8.65 5.61
N THR A 30 6.54 -7.55 5.55
CA THR A 30 5.12 -7.49 5.93
C THR A 30 4.27 -8.46 5.09
N ASN A 31 4.51 -8.53 3.78
CA ASN A 31 3.81 -9.48 2.91
C ASN A 31 4.16 -10.93 3.24
N PHE A 32 5.44 -11.22 3.52
CA PHE A 32 5.88 -12.57 3.87
C PHE A 32 5.27 -13.05 5.20
N VAL A 33 5.17 -12.15 6.19
CA VAL A 33 4.57 -12.52 7.48
C VAL A 33 3.07 -12.71 7.37
N ALA A 34 2.37 -11.87 6.64
CA ALA A 34 0.95 -12.07 6.39
C ALA A 34 0.67 -13.45 5.76
N LEU A 35 1.59 -13.94 4.92
CA LEU A 35 1.52 -15.30 4.39
C LEU A 35 1.72 -16.35 5.49
N LEU A 36 2.72 -16.18 6.37
CA LEU A 36 2.98 -17.11 7.47
C LEU A 36 1.82 -17.14 8.47
N ASP A 37 1.26 -15.99 8.84
CA ASP A 37 0.10 -15.89 9.72
C ASP A 37 -1.10 -16.66 9.13
N ASN A 38 -1.36 -16.50 7.83
CA ASN A 38 -2.41 -17.24 7.15
C ASN A 38 -2.19 -18.76 7.17
N ILE A 39 -0.93 -19.22 7.00
CA ILE A 39 -0.57 -20.64 7.08
C ILE A 39 -0.79 -21.15 8.51
N MET A 40 -0.34 -20.41 9.53
CA MET A 40 -0.46 -20.83 10.94
C MET A 40 -1.92 -20.90 11.39
N VAL A 41 -2.73 -19.89 11.04
CA VAL A 41 -4.16 -19.89 11.32
C VAL A 41 -4.88 -20.98 10.52
N GLY A 42 -4.43 -21.26 9.30
CA GLY A 42 -4.97 -22.34 8.46
C GLY A 42 -4.85 -23.73 9.10
N GLN A 43 -3.83 -23.95 9.94
CA GLN A 43 -3.66 -25.22 10.68
C GLN A 43 -4.72 -25.41 11.78
N LEU A 44 -5.45 -24.37 12.18
CA LEU A 44 -6.56 -24.47 13.15
C LEU A 44 -7.84 -25.04 12.54
N GLY A 45 -8.00 -24.89 11.23
CA GLY A 45 -9.13 -25.37 10.45
C GLY A 45 -9.70 -24.34 9.49
N THR A 46 -10.49 -24.82 8.53
CA THR A 46 -11.02 -23.97 7.43
C THR A 46 -11.95 -22.87 7.93
N ALA A 47 -12.79 -23.16 8.94
CA ALA A 47 -13.71 -22.17 9.48
C ALA A 47 -12.98 -21.01 10.18
N GLN A 48 -11.95 -21.32 10.97
CA GLN A 48 -11.11 -20.34 11.64
C GLN A 48 -10.36 -19.46 10.62
N MET A 49 -9.76 -20.09 9.62
CA MET A 49 -9.08 -19.40 8.53
C MET A 49 -10.04 -18.46 7.77
N SER A 50 -11.26 -18.93 7.47
CA SER A 50 -12.26 -18.12 6.77
C SER A 50 -12.71 -16.93 7.61
N GLY A 51 -12.96 -17.13 8.91
CA GLY A 51 -13.33 -16.03 9.82
C GLY A 51 -12.27 -14.95 9.93
N THR A 52 -11.00 -15.35 10.10
CA THR A 52 -9.88 -14.39 10.12
C THR A 52 -9.67 -13.70 8.79
N ALA A 53 -9.84 -14.39 7.66
CA ALA A 53 -9.71 -13.80 6.33
C ALA A 53 -10.74 -12.68 6.09
N VAL A 54 -12.01 -12.89 6.49
CA VAL A 54 -13.06 -11.86 6.42
C VAL A 54 -12.68 -10.65 7.25
N VAL A 55 -12.24 -10.85 8.49
CA VAL A 55 -11.81 -9.72 9.34
C VAL A 55 -10.60 -9.00 8.77
N ASN A 56 -9.61 -9.71 8.24
CA ASN A 56 -8.46 -9.10 7.59
C ASN A 56 -8.87 -8.23 6.38
N GLN A 57 -9.92 -8.62 5.65
CA GLN A 57 -10.48 -7.76 4.58
C GLN A 57 -11.09 -6.46 5.13
N LEU A 58 -11.79 -6.53 6.26
CA LEU A 58 -12.33 -5.34 6.94
C LEU A 58 -11.20 -4.43 7.47
N LEU A 59 -10.17 -5.03 8.06
CA LEU A 59 -8.99 -4.30 8.53
C LEU A 59 -8.19 -3.68 7.38
N PHE A 60 -8.16 -4.33 6.21
CA PHE A 60 -7.55 -3.77 5.01
C PHE A 60 -8.24 -2.47 4.57
N VAL A 61 -9.59 -2.41 4.64
CA VAL A 61 -10.33 -1.17 4.36
C VAL A 61 -9.94 -0.07 5.36
N PHE A 62 -9.84 -0.39 6.65
CA PHE A 62 -9.38 0.56 7.66
C PHE A 62 -7.96 1.06 7.34
N ASN A 63 -7.05 0.17 6.96
CA ASN A 63 -5.69 0.53 6.59
C ASN A 63 -5.66 1.49 5.39
N LEU A 64 -6.49 1.26 4.35
CA LEU A 64 -6.62 2.16 3.21
C LEU A 64 -7.11 3.55 3.63
N CYS A 65 -8.06 3.64 4.57
CA CYS A 65 -8.51 4.93 5.11
C CYS A 65 -7.35 5.68 5.80
N ILE A 66 -6.55 4.99 6.61
CA ILE A 66 -5.36 5.60 7.25
C ILE A 66 -4.35 6.06 6.20
N PHE A 67 -3.99 5.23 5.22
CA PHE A 67 -3.05 5.63 4.17
C PHE A 67 -3.57 6.80 3.34
N GLY A 68 -4.84 6.78 2.96
CA GLY A 68 -5.47 7.84 2.18
C GLY A 68 -5.47 9.18 2.92
N ILE A 69 -5.84 9.20 4.21
CA ILE A 69 -5.90 10.44 4.99
C ILE A 69 -4.51 11.00 5.33
N LEU A 70 -3.50 10.15 5.45
CA LEU A 70 -2.12 10.57 5.66
C LEU A 70 -1.44 11.04 4.37
N ALA A 71 -1.98 10.68 3.21
CA ALA A 71 -1.42 10.98 1.90
C ALA A 71 -1.35 12.49 1.62
N GLY A 72 -2.42 13.22 1.93
CA GLY A 72 -2.51 14.67 1.74
C GLY A 72 -1.47 15.44 2.55
N PRO A 73 -1.48 15.35 3.88
CA PRO A 73 -0.48 16.03 4.71
C PRO A 73 0.95 15.57 4.42
N GLY A 74 1.13 14.34 3.91
CA GLY A 74 2.45 13.83 3.52
C GLY A 74 3.13 14.62 2.42
N ILE A 75 2.35 15.13 1.44
CA ILE A 75 2.89 15.99 0.38
C ILE A 75 3.46 17.29 0.98
N TYR A 76 2.70 17.89 1.88
CA TYR A 76 3.12 19.11 2.58
C TYR A 76 4.32 18.85 3.50
N GLY A 77 4.33 17.72 4.23
CA GLY A 77 5.43 17.32 5.08
C GLY A 77 6.76 17.22 4.33
N ALA A 78 6.76 16.54 3.18
CA ALA A 78 7.94 16.43 2.32
C ALA A 78 8.40 17.80 1.78
N GLN A 79 7.47 18.65 1.33
CA GLN A 79 7.82 19.99 0.82
C GLN A 79 8.30 20.92 1.95
N PHE A 80 7.66 20.93 3.12
CA PHE A 80 8.13 21.71 4.27
C PHE A 80 9.52 21.25 4.73
N PHE A 81 9.78 19.97 4.74
CA PHE A 81 11.11 19.45 5.04
C PHE A 81 12.15 19.95 4.02
N GLY A 82 11.82 19.94 2.72
CA GLY A 82 12.66 20.48 1.67
C GLY A 82 12.91 21.98 1.78
N LYS A 83 11.91 22.76 2.25
CA LYS A 83 12.01 24.20 2.58
C LYS A 83 12.88 24.46 3.82
N GLY A 84 13.16 23.41 4.64
CA GLY A 84 13.85 23.55 5.93
C GLY A 84 12.95 24.03 7.07
N SER A 85 11.62 23.99 6.90
CA SER A 85 10.64 24.44 7.89
C SER A 85 10.24 23.33 8.84
N SER A 86 10.91 23.24 9.98
CA SER A 86 10.53 22.30 11.05
C SER A 86 9.12 22.59 11.61
N GLU A 87 8.68 23.83 11.61
CA GLU A 87 7.34 24.21 12.04
C GLU A 87 6.28 23.73 11.06
N GLY A 88 6.51 23.86 9.75
CA GLY A 88 5.62 23.33 8.73
C GLY A 88 5.46 21.81 8.85
N VAL A 89 6.56 21.08 9.01
CA VAL A 89 6.53 19.62 9.26
C VAL A 89 5.78 19.29 10.55
N ARG A 90 5.96 20.07 11.64
CA ARG A 90 5.22 19.90 12.89
C ARG A 90 3.73 20.10 12.72
N ASN A 91 3.31 21.10 11.97
CA ASN A 91 1.90 21.37 11.71
C ASN A 91 1.26 20.27 10.86
N THR A 92 1.98 19.71 9.87
CA THR A 92 1.49 18.54 9.12
C THR A 92 1.42 17.29 9.99
N PHE A 93 2.37 17.09 10.91
CA PHE A 93 2.33 16.00 11.89
C PHE A 93 1.13 16.13 12.83
N ARG A 94 0.84 17.35 13.34
CA ARG A 94 -0.36 17.61 14.15
C ARG A 94 -1.64 17.30 13.40
N PHE A 95 -1.71 17.70 12.11
CA PHE A 95 -2.86 17.37 11.27
C PHE A 95 -3.04 15.86 11.13
N LYS A 96 -1.95 15.11 10.92
CA LYS A 96 -2.00 13.64 10.85
C LYS A 96 -2.49 13.02 12.16
N LEU A 97 -2.13 13.59 13.33
CA LEU A 97 -2.65 13.13 14.63
C LEU A 97 -4.17 13.29 14.71
N TYR A 98 -4.72 14.45 14.35
CA TYR A 98 -6.16 14.66 14.34
C TYR A 98 -6.89 13.78 13.34
N ALA A 99 -6.39 13.75 12.12
CA ALA A 99 -6.99 12.97 11.06
C ALA A 99 -6.93 11.46 11.35
N GLY A 100 -5.80 10.97 11.86
CA GLY A 100 -5.66 9.58 12.29
C GLY A 100 -6.55 9.23 13.47
N LEU A 101 -6.68 10.12 14.46
CA LEU A 101 -7.60 9.93 15.59
C LEU A 101 -9.06 9.87 15.10
N LEU A 102 -9.46 10.72 14.18
CA LEU A 102 -10.82 10.70 13.60
C LEU A 102 -11.11 9.35 12.93
N VAL A 103 -10.19 8.86 12.07
CA VAL A 103 -10.35 7.57 11.40
C VAL A 103 -10.33 6.42 12.40
N LEU A 104 -9.46 6.49 13.42
CA LEU A 104 -9.39 5.47 14.48
C LEU A 104 -10.70 5.38 15.26
N LEU A 105 -11.27 6.51 15.68
CA LEU A 105 -12.54 6.53 16.41
C LEU A 105 -13.70 6.08 15.54
N ALA A 106 -13.82 6.60 14.31
CA ALA A 106 -14.90 6.22 13.40
C ALA A 106 -14.80 4.75 12.98
N GLY A 107 -13.61 4.31 12.51
CA GLY A 107 -13.39 2.93 12.07
C GLY A 107 -13.48 1.94 13.23
N GLY A 108 -12.89 2.26 14.38
CA GLY A 108 -13.00 1.46 15.60
C GLY A 108 -14.46 1.31 16.07
N ALA A 109 -15.23 2.40 16.06
CA ALA A 109 -16.66 2.36 16.38
C ALA A 109 -17.45 1.51 15.39
N ILE A 110 -17.24 1.68 14.08
CA ILE A 110 -17.91 0.89 13.04
C ILE A 110 -17.62 -0.61 13.23
N LEU A 111 -16.34 -0.98 13.38
CA LEU A 111 -15.92 -2.37 13.53
C LEU A 111 -16.41 -2.99 14.85
N SER A 112 -16.51 -2.20 15.94
CA SER A 112 -16.98 -2.68 17.22
C SER A 112 -18.51 -2.80 17.30
N LEU A 113 -19.25 -1.86 16.70
CA LEU A 113 -20.71 -1.83 16.77
C LEU A 113 -21.37 -2.71 15.70
N PHE A 114 -20.80 -2.76 14.51
CA PHE A 114 -21.37 -3.47 13.36
C PHE A 114 -20.53 -4.69 12.93
N GLY A 115 -19.60 -5.16 13.77
CA GLY A 115 -18.70 -6.27 13.43
C GLY A 115 -19.43 -7.55 13.08
N THR A 116 -20.52 -7.86 13.79
CA THR A 116 -21.36 -9.03 13.54
C THR A 116 -22.04 -8.97 12.17
N GLU A 117 -22.66 -7.84 11.85
CA GLU A 117 -23.35 -7.60 10.58
C GLU A 117 -22.35 -7.59 9.40
N LEU A 118 -21.21 -6.93 9.59
CA LEU A 118 -20.16 -6.88 8.59
C LEU A 118 -19.62 -8.27 8.27
N ILE A 119 -19.27 -9.08 9.26
CA ILE A 119 -18.78 -10.45 9.05
C ILE A 119 -19.90 -11.31 8.43
N SER A 120 -21.12 -11.22 8.94
CA SER A 120 -22.27 -11.99 8.44
C SER A 120 -22.60 -11.69 6.98
N SER A 121 -22.38 -10.45 6.53
CA SER A 121 -22.61 -10.06 5.12
C SER A 121 -21.73 -10.83 4.13
N TYR A 122 -20.54 -11.27 4.56
CA TYR A 122 -19.66 -12.12 3.74
C TYR A 122 -20.09 -13.60 3.74
N LEU A 123 -20.95 -14.00 4.68
CA LEU A 123 -21.41 -15.40 4.84
C LEU A 123 -22.73 -15.67 4.12
N MET A 124 -23.30 -14.69 3.42
CA MET A 124 -24.52 -14.83 2.61
C MET A 124 -24.24 -15.67 1.37
N GLY A 125 -24.25 -16.99 1.50
CA GLY A 125 -24.00 -17.94 0.41
C GLY A 125 -24.41 -19.36 0.79
N ASN A 126 -24.38 -20.31 -0.15
CA ASN A 126 -24.68 -21.73 0.07
C ASN A 126 -23.59 -22.38 0.94
N GLY A 127 -23.86 -22.63 2.20
CA GLY A 127 -23.02 -23.35 3.15
C GLY A 127 -23.86 -23.85 4.32
N GLU A 128 -23.40 -24.94 4.97
CA GLU A 128 -24.04 -25.47 6.19
C GLU A 128 -24.09 -24.42 7.29
N GLU A 129 -25.23 -24.25 7.95
CA GLU A 129 -25.41 -23.25 9.02
C GLU A 129 -24.43 -23.41 10.18
N SER A 130 -24.07 -24.67 10.52
CA SER A 130 -23.06 -24.94 11.55
C SER A 130 -21.70 -24.37 11.26
N ASN A 131 -21.26 -24.41 9.99
CA ASN A 131 -20.00 -23.84 9.56
C ASN A 131 -20.05 -22.31 9.56
N LYS A 132 -21.17 -21.69 9.20
CA LYS A 132 -21.38 -20.24 9.26
C LYS A 132 -21.27 -19.70 10.69
N ALA A 133 -21.87 -20.38 11.65
CA ALA A 133 -21.79 -20.00 13.07
C ALA A 133 -20.33 -20.05 13.58
N LEU A 134 -19.57 -21.08 13.23
CA LEU A 134 -18.18 -21.21 13.64
C LEU A 134 -17.26 -20.16 12.97
N ILE A 135 -17.50 -19.86 11.69
CA ILE A 135 -16.78 -18.79 10.96
C ILE A 135 -17.05 -17.44 11.61
N LEU A 136 -18.33 -17.13 11.89
CA LEU A 136 -18.73 -15.89 12.55
C LEU A 136 -18.08 -15.75 13.93
N GLN A 137 -18.18 -16.82 14.76
CA GLN A 137 -17.58 -16.81 16.10
C GLN A 137 -16.07 -16.59 16.05
N SER A 138 -15.37 -17.31 15.16
CA SER A 138 -13.92 -17.16 14.98
C SER A 138 -13.55 -15.75 14.49
N GLY A 139 -14.35 -15.19 13.59
CA GLY A 139 -14.16 -13.79 13.12
C GLY A 139 -14.37 -12.79 14.25
N LEU A 140 -15.43 -12.93 15.06
CA LEU A 140 -15.69 -12.04 16.21
C LEU A 140 -14.60 -12.13 17.27
N ASP A 141 -14.14 -13.34 17.58
CA ASP A 141 -13.05 -13.58 18.51
C ASP A 141 -11.74 -12.92 18.07
N TYR A 142 -11.45 -12.96 16.76
CA TYR A 142 -10.31 -12.29 16.18
C TYR A 142 -10.49 -10.75 16.15
N LEU A 143 -11.65 -10.27 15.68
CA LEU A 143 -11.95 -8.85 15.57
C LEU A 143 -11.90 -8.14 16.92
N GLY A 144 -12.48 -8.74 17.96
CA GLY A 144 -12.53 -8.17 19.31
C GLY A 144 -11.15 -7.84 19.87
N VAL A 145 -10.13 -8.64 19.56
CA VAL A 145 -8.74 -8.38 19.94
C VAL A 145 -8.09 -7.38 18.98
N MET A 146 -8.31 -7.54 17.66
CA MET A 146 -7.67 -6.72 16.63
C MET A 146 -8.09 -5.25 16.66
N VAL A 147 -9.29 -4.91 17.13
CA VAL A 147 -9.73 -3.51 17.31
C VAL A 147 -8.80 -2.75 18.26
N ILE A 148 -8.28 -3.39 19.31
CA ILE A 148 -7.28 -2.78 20.21
C ILE A 148 -6.00 -2.46 19.44
N GLY A 149 -5.61 -3.33 18.51
CA GLY A 149 -4.43 -3.17 17.66
C GLY A 149 -4.53 -2.03 16.63
N LEU A 150 -5.71 -1.44 16.42
CA LEU A 150 -5.86 -0.26 15.55
C LEU A 150 -5.20 0.98 16.16
N ILE A 151 -5.13 1.07 17.50
CA ILE A 151 -4.51 2.20 18.21
C ILE A 151 -3.01 2.28 17.89
N PRO A 152 -2.19 1.27 18.24
CA PRO A 152 -0.76 1.31 17.95
C PRO A 152 -0.50 1.36 16.44
N PHE A 153 -1.29 0.70 15.60
CA PHE A 153 -1.16 0.79 14.15
C PHE A 153 -1.30 2.23 13.64
N THR A 154 -2.37 2.93 14.04
CA THR A 154 -2.61 4.31 13.62
C THR A 154 -1.48 5.24 14.05
N VAL A 155 -1.04 5.16 15.31
CA VAL A 155 0.07 5.94 15.83
C VAL A 155 1.36 5.65 15.05
N THR A 156 1.67 4.38 14.84
CA THR A 156 2.84 3.97 14.05
C THR A 156 2.81 4.57 12.65
N GLN A 157 1.68 4.51 11.94
CA GLN A 157 1.59 5.06 10.57
C GLN A 157 1.78 6.57 10.54
N ILE A 158 1.26 7.31 11.52
CA ILE A 158 1.45 8.77 11.64
C ILE A 158 2.94 9.12 11.80
N TYR A 159 3.61 8.46 12.73
CA TYR A 159 5.04 8.68 12.96
C TYR A 159 5.88 8.21 11.78
N ALA A 160 5.67 6.99 11.31
CA ALA A 160 6.43 6.39 10.23
C ALA A 160 6.30 7.19 8.92
N SER A 161 5.10 7.71 8.59
CA SER A 161 4.95 8.56 7.41
C SER A 161 5.78 9.82 7.52
N THR A 162 5.77 10.48 8.67
CA THR A 162 6.55 11.72 8.89
C THR A 162 8.05 11.46 8.92
N LEU A 163 8.49 10.35 9.53
CA LEU A 163 9.90 9.94 9.50
C LEU A 163 10.37 9.66 8.07
N ARG A 164 9.57 9.01 7.23
CA ARG A 164 9.90 8.80 5.81
C ARG A 164 10.02 10.10 5.04
N GLU A 165 9.14 11.06 5.27
CA GLU A 165 9.16 12.40 4.66
C GLU A 165 10.40 13.22 5.07
N THR A 166 10.97 12.93 6.25
CA THR A 166 12.17 13.57 6.80
C THR A 166 13.44 12.73 6.64
N ASN A 167 13.45 11.77 5.70
CA ASN A 167 14.57 10.88 5.37
C ASN A 167 15.00 9.90 6.48
N GLN A 168 14.17 9.67 7.50
CA GLN A 168 14.43 8.70 8.57
C GLN A 168 13.75 7.35 8.29
N THR A 169 13.99 6.77 7.10
CA THR A 169 13.31 5.56 6.62
C THR A 169 13.77 4.28 7.32
N LEU A 170 14.98 4.25 7.86
CA LEU A 170 15.54 3.08 8.55
C LEU A 170 14.78 2.75 9.85
N VAL A 171 14.26 3.75 10.54
CA VAL A 171 13.61 3.54 11.84
C VAL A 171 12.30 2.77 11.72
N PRO A 172 11.35 3.17 10.85
CA PRO A 172 10.15 2.36 10.60
C PRO A 172 10.49 0.96 10.08
N MET A 173 11.54 0.81 9.26
CA MET A 173 11.97 -0.49 8.78
C MET A 173 12.41 -1.42 9.93
N PHE A 174 13.31 -0.96 10.80
CA PHE A 174 13.78 -1.78 11.92
C PHE A 174 12.67 -2.05 12.95
N ALA A 175 11.80 -1.07 13.21
CA ALA A 175 10.66 -1.27 14.10
C ALA A 175 9.70 -2.33 13.52
N GLY A 176 9.38 -2.24 12.22
CA GLY A 176 8.55 -3.22 11.52
C GLY A 176 9.20 -4.62 11.51
N LEU A 177 10.51 -4.72 11.24
CA LEU A 177 11.23 -6.00 11.29
C LEU A 177 11.14 -6.64 12.68
N THR A 178 11.36 -5.84 13.73
CA THR A 178 11.25 -6.32 15.12
C THR A 178 9.83 -6.80 15.44
N ALA A 179 8.82 -6.04 15.03
CA ALA A 179 7.41 -6.42 15.22
C ALA A 179 7.08 -7.74 14.53
N VAL A 180 7.55 -7.91 13.32
CA VAL A 180 7.36 -9.11 12.52
C VAL A 180 7.98 -10.36 13.16
N LEU A 181 9.24 -10.26 13.59
CA LEU A 181 9.91 -11.37 14.28
C LEU A 181 9.20 -11.70 15.61
N MET A 182 8.77 -10.68 16.33
CA MET A 182 7.99 -10.86 17.57
C MET A 182 6.63 -11.52 17.29
N ASN A 183 5.91 -11.08 16.27
CA ASN A 183 4.63 -11.68 15.89
C ASN A 183 4.79 -13.16 15.56
N LEU A 184 5.76 -13.53 14.71
CA LEU A 184 6.01 -14.93 14.33
C LEU A 184 6.26 -15.83 15.55
N VAL A 185 7.09 -15.36 16.49
CA VAL A 185 7.37 -16.12 17.73
C VAL A 185 6.13 -16.24 18.60
N LEU A 186 5.39 -15.13 18.77
CA LEU A 186 4.18 -15.09 19.58
C LEU A 186 3.05 -15.91 18.97
N ASP A 187 2.91 -15.94 17.65
CA ASP A 187 1.97 -16.80 16.95
C ASP A 187 2.25 -18.27 17.24
N TRP A 188 3.50 -18.70 17.10
CA TRP A 188 3.88 -20.06 17.43
C TRP A 188 3.60 -20.43 18.92
N VAL A 189 3.79 -19.48 19.82
CA VAL A 189 3.52 -19.69 21.25
C VAL A 189 2.03 -19.68 21.56
N LEU A 190 1.29 -18.66 21.11
CA LEU A 190 -0.08 -18.42 21.55
C LEU A 190 -1.13 -19.20 20.75
N ILE A 191 -0.91 -19.40 19.45
CA ILE A 191 -1.85 -20.20 18.63
C ILE A 191 -1.85 -21.65 19.09
N PHE A 192 -0.66 -22.24 19.29
CA PHE A 192 -0.50 -23.67 19.53
C PHE A 192 -0.36 -24.03 21.03
N GLY A 193 -0.12 -23.04 21.89
CA GLY A 193 0.07 -23.26 23.34
C GLY A 193 1.44 -23.80 23.69
N ASN A 194 2.47 -23.42 22.94
CA ASN A 194 3.84 -23.84 23.20
C ASN A 194 4.44 -23.11 24.41
N LEU A 195 5.56 -23.58 24.93
CA LEU A 195 6.26 -23.03 26.10
C LEU A 195 5.41 -22.93 27.39
N GLY A 196 4.40 -23.80 27.52
CA GLY A 196 3.51 -23.80 28.70
C GLY A 196 2.41 -22.75 28.70
N MET A 197 2.26 -22.01 27.62
CA MET A 197 1.14 -21.07 27.45
C MET A 197 -0.16 -21.80 27.06
N PRO A 198 -1.33 -21.26 27.39
CA PRO A 198 -2.60 -21.86 26.96
C PRO A 198 -2.74 -21.76 25.43
N LYS A 199 -3.30 -22.82 24.82
CA LYS A 199 -3.65 -22.81 23.40
C LYS A 199 -4.82 -21.85 23.15
N MET A 200 -4.56 -20.70 22.54
CA MET A 200 -5.55 -19.64 22.33
C MET A 200 -6.15 -19.65 20.91
N GLY A 201 -5.57 -20.42 19.98
CA GLY A 201 -6.05 -20.50 18.60
C GLY A 201 -6.12 -19.12 17.91
N VAL A 202 -7.28 -18.78 17.34
CA VAL A 202 -7.50 -17.52 16.61
C VAL A 202 -7.28 -16.28 17.49
N LYS A 203 -7.71 -16.31 18.75
CA LYS A 203 -7.43 -15.22 19.71
C LYS A 203 -5.94 -15.05 19.96
N GLY A 204 -5.19 -16.14 19.96
CA GLY A 204 -3.73 -16.13 20.09
C GLY A 204 -3.06 -15.40 18.92
N ALA A 205 -3.50 -15.66 17.68
CA ALA A 205 -3.02 -14.97 16.50
C ALA A 205 -3.30 -13.46 16.57
N ALA A 206 -4.53 -13.08 16.94
CA ALA A 206 -4.87 -11.66 17.12
C ALA A 206 -4.02 -11.00 18.20
N LEU A 207 -3.83 -11.65 19.34
CA LEU A 207 -3.05 -11.12 20.45
C LEU A 207 -1.57 -10.96 20.09
N ALA A 208 -0.99 -11.93 19.39
CA ALA A 208 0.38 -11.85 18.88
C ALA A 208 0.57 -10.64 17.96
N THR A 209 -0.36 -10.44 17.02
CA THR A 209 -0.37 -9.29 16.11
C THR A 209 -0.49 -7.97 16.88
N VAL A 210 -1.37 -7.88 17.87
CA VAL A 210 -1.56 -6.67 18.67
C VAL A 210 -0.32 -6.34 19.50
N ILE A 211 0.28 -7.32 20.16
CA ILE A 211 1.53 -7.13 20.91
C ILE A 211 2.65 -6.65 20.00
N ALA A 212 2.81 -7.25 18.82
CA ALA A 212 3.80 -6.85 17.83
C ALA A 212 3.59 -5.40 17.34
N ARG A 213 2.33 -4.99 17.11
CA ARG A 213 1.98 -3.60 16.76
C ARG A 213 2.31 -2.61 17.89
N PHE A 214 2.09 -2.98 19.15
CA PHE A 214 2.50 -2.15 20.28
C PHE A 214 4.02 -2.03 20.35
N ALA A 215 4.78 -3.10 20.14
CA ALA A 215 6.23 -3.06 20.11
C ALA A 215 6.74 -2.12 18.99
N GLU A 216 6.19 -2.24 17.77
CA GLU A 216 6.51 -1.33 16.64
C GLU A 216 6.24 0.13 17.02
N CYS A 217 5.06 0.40 17.57
CA CYS A 217 4.65 1.74 18.00
C CYS A 217 5.61 2.32 19.03
N ILE A 218 5.92 1.56 20.07
CA ILE A 218 6.83 1.97 21.16
C ILE A 218 8.22 2.29 20.60
N ILE A 219 8.77 1.43 19.74
CA ILE A 219 10.09 1.65 19.13
C ILE A 219 10.09 2.96 18.32
N VAL A 220 9.12 3.15 17.44
CA VAL A 220 9.06 4.33 16.57
C VAL A 220 8.84 5.60 17.37
N VAL A 221 7.94 5.60 18.35
CA VAL A 221 7.63 6.77 19.19
C VAL A 221 8.83 7.12 20.08
N ILE A 222 9.35 6.16 20.85
CA ILE A 222 10.48 6.41 21.76
C ILE A 222 11.70 6.90 20.96
N TRP A 223 12.03 6.24 19.86
CA TRP A 223 13.17 6.66 19.04
C TRP A 223 13.01 8.09 18.50
N THR A 224 11.81 8.44 18.03
CA THR A 224 11.54 9.79 17.50
C THR A 224 11.74 10.86 18.57
N HIS A 225 11.25 10.63 19.77
CA HIS A 225 11.37 11.58 20.89
C HIS A 225 12.81 11.63 21.44
N ALA A 226 13.47 10.50 21.59
CA ALA A 226 14.86 10.43 22.07
C ALA A 226 15.83 11.13 21.10
N ASN A 227 15.53 11.09 19.80
CA ASN A 227 16.33 11.72 18.75
C ASN A 227 15.71 13.04 18.23
N SER A 228 15.15 13.85 19.13
CA SER A 228 14.52 15.13 18.79
C SER A 228 15.46 16.15 18.14
N GLY A 229 16.78 15.97 18.24
CA GLY A 229 17.76 16.75 17.49
C GLY A 229 17.72 16.50 16.00
N LYS A 230 17.51 15.24 15.58
CA LYS A 230 17.34 14.84 14.18
C LYS A 230 15.89 15.06 13.70
N ASN A 231 14.93 14.96 14.62
CA ASN A 231 13.50 15.06 14.39
C ASN A 231 12.95 16.38 14.95
N ALA A 232 13.43 17.52 14.45
CA ALA A 232 13.07 18.83 14.99
C ALA A 232 11.56 19.11 14.99
N PHE A 233 10.77 18.43 14.17
CA PHE A 233 9.32 18.55 14.13
C PHE A 233 8.64 18.12 15.44
N ILE A 234 9.26 17.17 16.19
CA ILE A 234 8.64 16.65 17.42
C ILE A 234 8.78 17.61 18.59
N LYS A 235 9.79 18.53 18.56
CA LYS A 235 9.97 19.54 19.60
C LYS A 235 8.78 20.47 19.65
N GLY A 236 8.03 20.46 20.73
CA GLY A 236 6.83 21.27 20.91
C GLY A 236 5.63 20.81 20.06
N ALA A 237 5.63 19.58 19.52
CA ALA A 237 4.50 19.06 18.75
C ALA A 237 3.20 19.04 19.58
N TYR A 238 3.30 18.78 20.86
CA TYR A 238 2.18 18.69 21.81
C TYR A 238 1.99 19.92 22.68
N SER A 239 2.89 20.90 22.63
CA SER A 239 2.77 22.13 23.45
C SER A 239 1.66 23.06 22.95
N SER A 240 1.31 22.98 21.69
CA SER A 240 0.15 23.66 21.11
C SER A 240 -0.48 22.73 20.08
N LEU A 241 -1.79 22.58 20.16
CA LEU A 241 -2.56 21.78 19.20
C LEU A 241 -3.10 22.62 18.04
N LYS A 242 -2.77 23.91 17.99
CA LYS A 242 -3.22 24.83 16.93
C LYS A 242 -2.47 24.56 15.63
N ILE A 243 -3.19 24.56 14.53
CA ILE A 243 -2.69 24.49 13.15
C ILE A 243 -3.24 25.70 12.41
N PRO A 244 -2.46 26.40 11.58
CA PRO A 244 -2.99 27.49 10.74
C PRO A 244 -4.18 27.02 9.90
N SER A 245 -5.28 27.77 9.93
CA SER A 245 -6.53 27.39 9.25
C SER A 245 -6.35 27.22 7.74
N ASP A 246 -5.53 28.08 7.13
CA ASP A 246 -5.25 28.02 5.70
C ASP A 246 -4.51 26.73 5.33
N LEU A 247 -3.58 26.28 6.16
CA LEU A 247 -2.88 25.01 5.96
C LEU A 247 -3.87 23.83 6.09
N VAL A 248 -4.75 23.83 7.10
CA VAL A 248 -5.79 22.81 7.27
C VAL A 248 -6.66 22.72 6.03
N LYS A 249 -7.17 23.87 5.56
CA LYS A 249 -8.01 23.94 4.35
C LYS A 249 -7.29 23.40 3.12
N GLN A 250 -6.03 23.79 2.91
CA GLN A 250 -5.22 23.31 1.79
C GLN A 250 -4.95 21.80 1.87
N ILE A 251 -4.60 21.28 3.04
CA ILE A 251 -4.39 19.84 3.24
C ILE A 251 -5.66 19.05 2.93
N ILE A 252 -6.84 19.54 3.37
CA ILE A 252 -8.12 18.87 3.10
C ILE A 252 -8.41 18.89 1.58
N ILE A 253 -8.28 20.04 0.92
CA ILE A 253 -8.55 20.17 -0.52
C ILE A 253 -7.66 19.23 -1.34
N HIS A 254 -6.38 19.14 -0.99
CA HIS A 254 -5.45 18.25 -1.70
C HIS A 254 -5.49 16.79 -1.20
N GLY A 255 -5.86 16.55 0.05
CA GLY A 255 -5.90 15.22 0.64
C GLY A 255 -7.16 14.44 0.30
N LEU A 256 -8.32 15.10 0.21
CA LEU A 256 -9.60 14.44 -0.04
C LEU A 256 -9.62 13.65 -1.36
N PRO A 257 -9.13 14.18 -2.50
CA PRO A 257 -9.07 13.39 -3.73
C PRO A 257 -8.22 12.13 -3.60
N LEU A 258 -7.13 12.16 -2.80
CA LEU A 258 -6.27 11.00 -2.58
C LEU A 258 -6.95 9.96 -1.67
N ALA A 259 -7.66 10.40 -0.62
CA ALA A 259 -8.39 9.49 0.25
C ALA A 259 -9.51 8.76 -0.53
N VAL A 260 -10.25 9.47 -1.38
CA VAL A 260 -11.26 8.89 -2.26
C VAL A 260 -10.62 7.96 -3.31
N ASN A 261 -9.43 8.32 -3.81
CA ASN A 261 -8.68 7.50 -4.76
C ASN A 261 -8.43 6.09 -4.25
N GLU A 262 -7.96 5.93 -3.00
CA GLU A 262 -7.65 4.61 -2.44
C GLU A 262 -8.89 3.69 -2.42
N GLY A 263 -10.04 4.22 -2.01
CA GLY A 263 -11.30 3.46 -1.99
C GLY A 263 -11.81 3.09 -3.38
N LEU A 264 -11.81 4.05 -4.32
CA LEU A 264 -12.25 3.80 -5.69
C LEU A 264 -11.29 2.87 -6.45
N TRP A 265 -10.00 3.02 -6.26
CA TRP A 265 -9.02 2.12 -6.86
C TRP A 265 -9.21 0.68 -6.37
N SER A 266 -9.31 0.48 -5.06
CA SER A 266 -9.50 -0.85 -4.47
C SER A 266 -10.81 -1.51 -4.93
N SER A 267 -11.93 -0.78 -4.94
CA SER A 267 -13.21 -1.29 -5.44
C SER A 267 -13.18 -1.58 -6.94
N GLY A 268 -12.47 -0.76 -7.72
CA GLY A 268 -12.24 -0.97 -9.14
C GLY A 268 -11.47 -2.26 -9.43
N MET A 269 -10.40 -2.51 -8.68
CA MET A 269 -9.63 -3.75 -8.82
C MET A 269 -10.41 -5.00 -8.41
N ALA A 270 -11.25 -4.90 -7.37
CA ALA A 270 -12.16 -5.99 -6.98
C ALA A 270 -13.17 -6.30 -8.11
N LEU A 271 -13.74 -5.27 -8.73
CA LEU A 271 -14.67 -5.45 -9.86
C LEU A 271 -13.96 -6.02 -11.09
N LEU A 272 -12.75 -5.59 -11.39
CA LEU A 272 -11.93 -6.13 -12.49
C LEU A 272 -11.65 -7.63 -12.29
N ASN A 273 -11.26 -8.02 -11.07
CA ASN A 273 -11.05 -9.43 -10.72
C ASN A 273 -12.36 -10.24 -10.88
N ARG A 274 -13.50 -9.65 -10.51
CA ARG A 274 -14.82 -10.27 -10.75
C ARG A 274 -15.10 -10.46 -12.25
N CYS A 275 -14.75 -9.50 -13.11
CA CYS A 275 -14.88 -9.66 -14.55
C CYS A 275 -14.04 -10.86 -15.05
N TYR A 276 -12.81 -11.01 -14.59
CA TYR A 276 -11.98 -12.15 -14.97
C TYR A 276 -12.57 -13.47 -14.48
N SER A 277 -13.13 -13.53 -13.27
CA SER A 277 -13.72 -14.74 -12.68
C SER A 277 -14.94 -15.26 -13.46
N MET A 278 -15.60 -14.43 -14.28
CA MET A 278 -16.71 -14.85 -15.15
C MET A 278 -16.29 -15.86 -16.24
N ARG A 279 -15.00 -16.02 -16.49
CA ARG A 279 -14.43 -16.99 -17.45
C ARG A 279 -14.17 -18.38 -16.84
N GLY A 280 -14.49 -18.60 -15.57
CA GLY A 280 -14.46 -19.92 -14.93
C GLY A 280 -13.59 -20.00 -13.67
N LEU A 281 -13.74 -21.10 -12.93
CA LEU A 281 -13.03 -21.33 -11.67
C LEU A 281 -11.51 -21.50 -11.85
N GLU A 282 -11.08 -22.12 -12.95
CA GLU A 282 -9.67 -22.25 -13.30
C GLU A 282 -8.99 -20.87 -13.45
N VAL A 283 -9.74 -19.91 -14.00
CA VAL A 283 -9.25 -18.52 -14.16
C VAL A 283 -9.06 -17.86 -12.79
N VAL A 284 -9.97 -18.10 -11.84
CA VAL A 284 -9.82 -17.57 -10.48
C VAL A 284 -8.54 -18.08 -9.82
N ALA A 285 -8.30 -19.40 -9.91
CA ALA A 285 -7.09 -20.00 -9.37
C ALA A 285 -5.82 -19.47 -10.05
N ALA A 286 -5.82 -19.43 -11.38
CA ALA A 286 -4.68 -18.95 -12.16
C ALA A 286 -4.37 -17.46 -11.92
N THR A 287 -5.40 -16.61 -11.84
CA THR A 287 -5.22 -15.18 -11.52
C THR A 287 -4.70 -14.97 -10.11
N ASN A 288 -5.12 -15.77 -9.13
CA ASN A 288 -4.59 -15.70 -7.77
C ASN A 288 -3.09 -16.04 -7.72
N ILE A 289 -2.67 -17.11 -8.42
CA ILE A 289 -1.25 -17.48 -8.52
C ILE A 289 -0.46 -16.33 -9.18
N SER A 290 -0.95 -15.81 -10.31
CA SER A 290 -0.30 -14.69 -11.02
C SER A 290 -0.24 -13.42 -10.17
N SER A 291 -1.30 -13.09 -9.43
CA SER A 291 -1.33 -11.93 -8.54
C SER A 291 -0.35 -12.07 -7.37
N THR A 292 -0.13 -13.28 -6.87
CA THR A 292 0.82 -13.50 -5.77
C THR A 292 2.25 -13.16 -6.19
N ILE A 293 2.72 -13.66 -7.32
CA ILE A 293 4.07 -13.33 -7.80
C ILE A 293 4.17 -11.84 -8.19
N PHE A 294 3.12 -11.27 -8.81
CA PHE A 294 3.08 -9.85 -9.10
C PHE A 294 3.22 -8.99 -7.84
N ASN A 295 2.51 -9.33 -6.76
CA ASN A 295 2.58 -8.61 -5.48
C ASN A 295 3.97 -8.68 -4.86
N LEU A 296 4.68 -9.82 -4.97
CA LEU A 296 6.06 -9.95 -4.49
C LEU A 296 7.01 -8.98 -5.21
N PHE A 297 6.90 -8.88 -6.53
CA PHE A 297 7.76 -8.01 -7.33
C PHE A 297 7.32 -6.55 -7.31
N SER A 298 6.03 -6.27 -7.11
CA SER A 298 5.47 -4.91 -7.05
C SER A 298 6.06 -4.07 -5.91
N VAL A 299 6.52 -4.69 -4.83
CA VAL A 299 7.19 -4.03 -3.70
C VAL A 299 8.33 -3.13 -4.20
N ILE A 300 9.05 -3.52 -5.25
CA ILE A 300 10.18 -2.78 -5.80
C ILE A 300 9.73 -1.45 -6.40
N PHE A 301 8.80 -1.48 -7.36
CA PHE A 301 8.37 -0.26 -8.04
C PHE A 301 7.44 0.61 -7.19
N ILE A 302 6.68 0.01 -6.25
CA ILE A 302 5.89 0.77 -5.26
C ILE A 302 6.82 1.57 -4.33
N ALA A 303 7.89 0.95 -3.82
CA ALA A 303 8.85 1.65 -2.95
C ALA A 303 9.63 2.72 -3.71
N LEU A 304 9.99 2.47 -4.97
CA LEU A 304 10.59 3.48 -5.84
C LEU A 304 9.63 4.64 -6.10
N GLY A 305 8.35 4.38 -6.37
CA GLY A 305 7.31 5.41 -6.50
C GLY A 305 7.18 6.26 -5.24
N ASN A 306 7.10 5.66 -4.05
CA ASN A 306 7.12 6.40 -2.79
C ASN A 306 8.37 7.28 -2.65
N SER A 307 9.53 6.78 -3.09
CA SER A 307 10.79 7.54 -3.07
C SER A 307 10.74 8.74 -4.02
N VAL A 308 10.08 8.59 -5.19
CA VAL A 308 9.80 9.73 -6.10
C VAL A 308 9.02 10.80 -5.34
N GLY A 309 7.91 10.45 -4.70
CA GLY A 309 7.08 11.38 -3.94
C GLY A 309 7.85 12.15 -2.86
N ILE A 310 8.72 11.46 -2.13
CA ILE A 310 9.54 12.05 -1.06
C ILE A 310 10.64 12.95 -1.64
N ILE A 311 11.47 12.41 -2.55
CA ILE A 311 12.66 13.14 -3.07
C ILE A 311 12.24 14.36 -3.88
N VAL A 312 11.28 14.17 -4.80
CA VAL A 312 10.77 15.25 -5.65
C VAL A 312 10.01 16.28 -4.80
N GLY A 313 9.17 15.84 -3.86
CA GLY A 313 8.49 16.72 -2.92
C GLY A 313 9.45 17.62 -2.15
N GLN A 314 10.55 17.08 -1.62
CA GLN A 314 11.59 17.84 -0.93
C GLN A 314 12.25 18.88 -1.84
N ILE A 315 12.59 18.52 -3.09
CA ILE A 315 13.21 19.44 -4.03
C ILE A 315 12.23 20.55 -4.45
N LEU A 316 10.96 20.23 -4.67
CA LEU A 316 9.92 21.22 -4.93
C LEU A 316 9.78 22.20 -3.75
N GLY A 317 9.82 21.69 -2.53
CA GLY A 317 9.81 22.50 -1.31
C GLY A 317 10.98 23.47 -1.17
N SER A 318 12.17 23.08 -1.62
CA SER A 318 13.36 23.96 -1.66
C SER A 318 13.29 25.05 -2.76
N GLY A 319 12.33 24.96 -3.69
CA GLY A 319 12.13 25.94 -4.76
C GLY A 319 12.97 25.68 -6.02
N ASP A 320 13.81 24.65 -6.07
CA ASP A 320 14.66 24.34 -7.23
C ASP A 320 13.90 23.50 -8.27
N MET A 321 13.10 24.18 -9.10
CA MET A 321 12.25 23.53 -10.11
C MET A 321 13.05 22.83 -11.22
N LYS A 322 14.25 23.35 -11.54
CA LYS A 322 15.12 22.72 -12.54
C LYS A 322 15.65 21.39 -12.05
N LYS A 323 16.19 21.38 -10.82
CA LYS A 323 16.68 20.17 -10.17
C LYS A 323 15.54 19.16 -9.93
N ALA A 324 14.32 19.63 -9.59
CA ALA A 324 13.15 18.77 -9.46
C ALA A 324 12.88 18.03 -10.76
N ARG A 325 12.84 18.73 -11.90
CA ARG A 325 12.61 18.13 -13.22
C ARG A 325 13.69 17.11 -13.61
N GLU A 326 14.98 17.47 -13.43
CA GLU A 326 16.08 16.58 -13.73
C GLU A 326 16.07 15.31 -12.86
N THR A 327 15.86 15.49 -11.56
CA THR A 327 15.79 14.38 -10.60
C THR A 327 14.62 13.47 -10.88
N ASP A 328 13.43 14.01 -11.15
CA ASP A 328 12.24 13.26 -11.49
C ASP A 328 12.43 12.42 -12.75
N THR A 329 13.01 13.01 -13.82
CA THR A 329 13.32 12.28 -15.05
C THR A 329 14.21 11.07 -14.79
N ARG A 330 15.26 11.24 -13.96
CA ARG A 330 16.16 10.14 -13.58
C ARG A 330 15.48 9.08 -12.71
N LEU A 331 14.62 9.51 -11.78
CA LEU A 331 13.85 8.59 -10.93
C LEU A 331 12.85 7.74 -11.73
N ILE A 332 12.13 8.38 -12.65
CA ILE A 332 11.21 7.66 -13.56
C ILE A 332 11.98 6.66 -14.41
N ALA A 333 13.10 7.08 -15.04
CA ALA A 333 13.92 6.19 -15.85
C ALA A 333 14.43 4.98 -15.02
N PHE A 334 14.88 5.22 -13.80
CA PHE A 334 15.35 4.17 -12.91
C PHE A 334 14.19 3.22 -12.48
N THR A 335 13.01 3.77 -12.20
CA THR A 335 11.82 2.97 -11.84
C THR A 335 11.36 2.09 -13.00
N VAL A 336 11.38 2.63 -14.24
CA VAL A 336 11.08 1.86 -15.45
C VAL A 336 12.13 0.77 -15.70
N ALA A 337 13.42 1.07 -15.53
CA ALA A 337 14.49 0.07 -15.66
C ALA A 337 14.33 -1.07 -14.62
N ALA A 338 13.97 -0.73 -13.36
CA ALA A 338 13.62 -1.71 -12.35
C ALA A 338 12.39 -2.53 -12.76
N GLY A 339 11.39 -1.90 -13.37
CA GLY A 339 10.21 -2.57 -13.93
C GLY A 339 10.55 -3.54 -15.07
N VAL A 340 11.48 -3.20 -15.94
CA VAL A 340 11.99 -4.13 -16.97
C VAL A 340 12.67 -5.33 -16.32
N PHE A 341 13.54 -5.09 -15.34
CA PHE A 341 14.22 -6.17 -14.63
C PHE A 341 13.22 -7.10 -13.92
N THR A 342 12.26 -6.55 -13.18
CA THR A 342 11.24 -7.35 -12.49
C THR A 342 10.33 -8.09 -13.44
N GLY A 343 9.96 -7.49 -14.58
CA GLY A 343 9.18 -8.15 -15.63
C GLY A 343 9.91 -9.34 -16.25
N ILE A 344 11.21 -9.21 -16.52
CA ILE A 344 12.05 -10.33 -16.99
C ILE A 344 12.12 -11.44 -15.93
N MET A 345 12.31 -11.09 -14.67
CA MET A 345 12.33 -12.06 -13.57
C MET A 345 11.00 -12.81 -13.43
N MET A 346 9.87 -12.10 -13.54
CA MET A 346 8.55 -12.72 -13.52
C MET A 346 8.38 -13.70 -14.70
N ALA A 347 8.77 -13.28 -15.91
CA ALA A 347 8.70 -14.14 -17.09
C ALA A 347 9.60 -15.38 -16.95
N ALA A 348 10.80 -15.25 -16.39
CA ALA A 348 11.69 -16.36 -16.11
C ALA A 348 11.11 -17.36 -15.10
N LEU A 349 10.38 -16.87 -14.10
CA LEU A 349 9.75 -17.68 -13.06
C LEU A 349 8.37 -18.22 -13.45
N SER A 350 7.83 -17.85 -14.61
CA SER A 350 6.44 -18.14 -15.03
C SER A 350 6.13 -19.64 -15.10
N LYS A 351 7.12 -20.49 -15.37
CA LYS A 351 6.97 -21.95 -15.38
C LYS A 351 7.18 -22.57 -14.02
N VAL A 352 8.11 -22.03 -13.21
CA VAL A 352 8.53 -22.63 -11.92
C VAL A 352 7.58 -22.23 -10.79
N PHE A 353 7.12 -20.95 -10.77
CA PHE A 353 6.30 -20.46 -9.67
C PHE A 353 4.94 -21.17 -9.53
N PRO A 354 4.18 -21.47 -10.62
CA PRO A 354 2.94 -22.22 -10.52
C PRO A 354 3.10 -23.66 -10.03
N GLU A 355 4.29 -24.28 -10.20
CA GLU A 355 4.60 -25.63 -9.69
C GLU A 355 4.56 -25.73 -8.16
N LEU A 356 4.73 -24.59 -7.45
CA LEU A 356 4.63 -24.53 -6.00
C LEU A 356 3.20 -24.79 -5.49
N TYR A 357 2.21 -24.75 -6.38
CA TYR A 357 0.81 -24.91 -6.03
C TYR A 357 0.33 -26.31 -6.40
N ASN A 358 -0.38 -26.96 -5.47
CA ASN A 358 -1.05 -28.23 -5.73
C ASN A 358 -2.39 -28.00 -6.43
N THR A 359 -2.35 -27.88 -7.76
CA THR A 359 -3.50 -27.62 -8.62
C THR A 359 -3.34 -28.36 -9.97
N ASP A 360 -4.37 -28.32 -10.80
CA ASP A 360 -4.37 -28.96 -12.10
C ASP A 360 -3.36 -28.32 -13.06
N ASP A 361 -2.80 -29.14 -13.98
CA ASP A 361 -1.80 -28.67 -14.94
C ASP A 361 -2.35 -27.57 -15.86
N SER A 362 -3.65 -27.61 -16.21
CA SER A 362 -4.33 -26.56 -16.96
C SER A 362 -4.23 -25.21 -16.25
N VAL A 363 -4.46 -25.18 -14.94
CA VAL A 363 -4.36 -23.98 -14.10
C VAL A 363 -2.93 -23.49 -14.01
N ARG A 364 -1.93 -24.39 -13.88
CA ARG A 364 -0.51 -24.02 -13.85
C ARG A 364 -0.07 -23.36 -15.16
N VAL A 365 -0.43 -23.95 -16.30
CA VAL A 365 -0.13 -23.40 -17.64
C VAL A 365 -0.78 -22.04 -17.82
N LEU A 366 -2.05 -21.91 -17.44
CA LEU A 366 -2.78 -20.65 -17.50
C LEU A 366 -2.14 -19.58 -16.62
N ALA A 367 -1.82 -19.91 -15.37
CA ALA A 367 -1.13 -19.01 -14.46
C ALA A 367 0.23 -18.56 -14.99
N GLY A 368 1.02 -19.47 -15.55
CA GLY A 368 2.29 -19.16 -16.20
C GLY A 368 2.12 -18.15 -17.34
N SER A 369 1.11 -18.33 -18.18
CA SER A 369 0.80 -17.41 -19.28
C SER A 369 0.38 -16.02 -18.78
N LEU A 370 -0.44 -15.95 -17.72
CA LEU A 370 -0.83 -14.68 -17.09
C LEU A 370 0.36 -13.97 -16.45
N ILE A 371 1.30 -14.72 -15.85
CA ILE A 371 2.56 -14.17 -15.29
C ILE A 371 3.42 -13.54 -16.39
N VAL A 372 3.54 -14.20 -17.54
CA VAL A 372 4.29 -13.64 -18.69
C VAL A 372 3.65 -12.33 -19.16
N ILE A 373 2.33 -12.30 -19.33
CA ILE A 373 1.62 -11.07 -19.73
C ILE A 373 1.85 -9.97 -18.68
N SER A 374 1.66 -10.26 -17.40
CA SER A 374 1.92 -9.29 -16.32
C SER A 374 3.37 -8.77 -16.36
N GLY A 375 4.34 -9.67 -16.57
CA GLY A 375 5.75 -9.31 -16.71
C GLY A 375 6.03 -8.36 -17.87
N MET A 376 5.38 -8.58 -19.03
CA MET A 376 5.51 -7.68 -20.20
C MET A 376 5.02 -6.27 -19.91
N PHE A 377 3.96 -6.11 -19.11
CA PHE A 377 3.38 -4.81 -18.76
C PHE A 377 3.96 -4.18 -17.50
N THR A 378 4.79 -4.89 -16.73
CA THR A 378 5.43 -4.36 -15.50
C THR A 378 6.23 -3.07 -15.72
N PRO A 379 6.97 -2.85 -16.83
CA PRO A 379 7.62 -1.57 -17.09
C PRO A 379 6.64 -0.40 -17.22
N LEU A 380 5.48 -0.63 -17.85
CA LEU A 380 4.42 0.38 -17.98
C LEU A 380 3.78 0.68 -16.62
N THR A 381 3.50 -0.37 -15.83
CA THR A 381 3.00 -0.23 -14.45
C THR A 381 3.98 0.54 -13.58
N SER A 382 5.27 0.27 -13.70
CA SER A 382 6.33 0.99 -12.98
C SER A 382 6.37 2.47 -13.35
N PHE A 383 6.21 2.80 -14.65
CA PHE A 383 6.07 4.19 -15.11
C PHE A 383 4.82 4.85 -14.51
N MET A 384 3.67 4.18 -14.54
CA MET A 384 2.41 4.72 -14.01
C MET A 384 2.52 5.03 -12.52
N HIS A 385 3.16 4.16 -11.73
CA HIS A 385 3.41 4.43 -10.31
C HIS A 385 4.33 5.64 -10.10
N ALA A 386 5.44 5.73 -10.85
CA ALA A 386 6.32 6.88 -10.77
C ALA A 386 5.58 8.18 -11.15
N ALA A 387 4.83 8.16 -12.25
CA ALA A 387 4.01 9.29 -12.71
C ALA A 387 2.96 9.72 -11.68
N TYR A 388 2.28 8.76 -11.04
CA TYR A 388 1.33 9.01 -9.96
C TYR A 388 1.99 9.80 -8.82
N PHE A 389 3.14 9.34 -8.33
CA PHE A 389 3.85 10.01 -7.24
C PHE A 389 4.46 11.35 -7.64
N THR A 390 4.89 11.51 -8.89
CA THR A 390 5.34 12.79 -9.44
C THR A 390 4.22 13.82 -9.43
N LEU A 391 3.05 13.50 -10.00
CA LEU A 391 1.90 14.40 -10.03
C LEU A 391 1.44 14.76 -8.61
N ARG A 392 1.40 13.77 -7.72
CA ARG A 392 1.05 13.92 -6.31
C ARG A 392 2.01 14.85 -5.57
N SER A 393 3.32 14.73 -5.77
CA SER A 393 4.35 15.52 -5.07
C SER A 393 4.21 17.02 -5.30
N GLY A 394 3.69 17.44 -6.44
CA GLY A 394 3.39 18.84 -6.79
C GLY A 394 2.02 19.33 -6.35
N GLY A 395 1.27 18.54 -5.57
CA GLY A 395 -0.06 18.92 -5.09
C GLY A 395 -1.17 18.85 -6.16
N ARG A 396 -0.93 18.20 -7.31
CA ARG A 396 -1.95 18.02 -8.36
C ARG A 396 -2.82 16.80 -8.09
N THR A 397 -3.34 16.69 -6.88
CA THR A 397 -4.03 15.51 -6.37
C THR A 397 -5.34 15.19 -7.10
N PHE A 398 -6.07 16.20 -7.57
CA PHE A 398 -7.24 15.98 -8.41
C PHE A 398 -6.86 15.38 -9.78
N ILE A 399 -5.78 15.86 -10.40
CA ILE A 399 -5.25 15.26 -11.65
C ILE A 399 -4.77 13.84 -11.37
N THR A 400 -4.12 13.60 -10.23
CA THR A 400 -3.68 12.27 -9.79
C THR A 400 -4.86 11.32 -9.63
N PHE A 401 -5.96 11.76 -9.03
CA PHE A 401 -7.20 11.02 -8.89
C PHE A 401 -7.84 10.66 -10.25
N LEU A 402 -7.90 11.63 -11.18
CA LEU A 402 -8.40 11.38 -12.54
C LEU A 402 -7.51 10.39 -13.29
N PHE A 403 -6.21 10.54 -13.15
CA PHE A 403 -5.20 9.69 -13.79
C PHE A 403 -5.24 8.25 -13.28
N ASP A 404 -5.56 8.05 -12.01
CA ASP A 404 -5.53 6.73 -11.39
C ASP A 404 -6.91 6.08 -11.31
N SER A 405 -7.74 6.44 -10.35
CA SER A 405 -9.01 5.76 -10.11
C SER A 405 -10.06 6.03 -11.18
N VAL A 406 -10.22 7.28 -11.61
CA VAL A 406 -11.23 7.59 -12.65
C VAL A 406 -10.89 6.89 -13.96
N TYR A 407 -9.60 6.78 -14.31
CA TYR A 407 -9.18 6.01 -15.47
C TYR A 407 -9.59 4.53 -15.37
N VAL A 408 -9.36 3.88 -14.24
CA VAL A 408 -9.76 2.48 -14.02
C VAL A 408 -11.27 2.30 -14.23
N TRP A 409 -12.08 3.18 -13.65
CA TRP A 409 -13.54 3.12 -13.74
C TRP A 409 -14.10 3.51 -15.11
N ALA A 410 -13.48 4.47 -15.80
CA ALA A 410 -13.96 4.98 -17.09
C ALA A 410 -13.42 4.20 -18.28
N VAL A 411 -12.28 3.53 -18.16
CA VAL A 411 -11.60 2.87 -19.28
C VAL A 411 -11.35 1.39 -19.01
N THR A 412 -10.61 1.02 -17.96
CA THR A 412 -10.21 -0.37 -17.75
C THR A 412 -11.39 -1.29 -17.45
N ILE A 413 -12.29 -0.90 -16.52
CA ILE A 413 -13.46 -1.71 -16.17
C ILE A 413 -14.46 -1.84 -17.34
N PRO A 414 -14.87 -0.74 -18.02
CA PRO A 414 -15.74 -0.88 -19.19
C PRO A 414 -15.12 -1.75 -20.29
N THR A 415 -13.83 -1.65 -20.54
CA THR A 415 -13.14 -2.53 -21.49
C THR A 415 -13.25 -3.99 -21.06
N ALA A 416 -12.98 -4.32 -19.80
CA ALA A 416 -13.12 -5.69 -19.30
C ALA A 416 -14.55 -6.20 -19.40
N LEU A 417 -15.55 -5.39 -19.03
CA LEU A 417 -16.97 -5.74 -19.13
C LEU A 417 -17.42 -5.97 -20.58
N LEU A 418 -16.99 -5.11 -21.52
CA LEU A 418 -17.29 -5.26 -22.93
C LEU A 418 -16.68 -6.55 -23.48
N LEU A 419 -15.41 -6.82 -23.18
CA LEU A 419 -14.74 -8.02 -23.67
C LEU A 419 -15.35 -9.30 -23.09
N VAL A 420 -15.70 -9.31 -21.80
CA VAL A 420 -16.28 -10.48 -21.14
C VAL A 420 -17.69 -10.77 -21.63
N ASN A 421 -18.53 -9.74 -21.86
CA ASN A 421 -19.94 -9.95 -22.20
C ASN A 421 -20.23 -10.03 -23.69
N PHE A 422 -19.41 -9.41 -24.55
CA PHE A 422 -19.70 -9.28 -25.98
C PHE A 422 -18.67 -9.95 -26.90
N THR A 423 -17.68 -10.68 -26.33
CA THR A 423 -16.72 -11.45 -27.14
C THR A 423 -16.51 -12.85 -26.56
N ASP A 424 -16.13 -13.79 -27.46
CA ASP A 424 -15.72 -15.15 -27.08
C ASP A 424 -14.21 -15.25 -26.81
N PHE A 425 -13.60 -14.14 -26.45
CA PHE A 425 -12.16 -14.12 -26.10
C PHE A 425 -11.88 -14.97 -24.86
N ASP A 426 -10.81 -15.74 -24.93
CA ASP A 426 -10.26 -16.43 -23.78
C ASP A 426 -9.69 -15.41 -22.77
N ILE A 427 -9.46 -15.89 -21.55
CA ILE A 427 -8.98 -15.00 -20.50
C ILE A 427 -7.62 -14.37 -20.82
N LEU A 428 -6.74 -15.04 -21.55
CA LEU A 428 -5.43 -14.49 -21.91
C LEU A 428 -5.56 -13.25 -22.81
N LYS A 429 -6.47 -13.31 -23.80
CA LYS A 429 -6.75 -12.16 -24.66
C LYS A 429 -7.41 -11.02 -23.89
N ILE A 430 -8.41 -11.33 -23.02
CA ILE A 430 -9.07 -10.32 -22.18
C ILE A 430 -8.05 -9.64 -21.27
N TYR A 431 -7.24 -10.44 -20.58
CA TYR A 431 -6.22 -9.92 -19.65
C TYR A 431 -5.18 -9.07 -20.38
N PHE A 432 -4.70 -9.53 -21.54
CA PHE A 432 -3.78 -8.76 -22.37
C PHE A 432 -4.40 -7.43 -22.83
N CYS A 433 -5.63 -7.42 -23.33
CA CYS A 433 -6.33 -6.21 -23.75
C CYS A 433 -6.50 -5.22 -22.58
N CYS A 434 -6.88 -5.71 -21.40
CA CYS A 434 -7.04 -4.87 -20.20
C CYS A 434 -5.69 -4.24 -19.76
N GLN A 435 -4.59 -4.95 -19.91
CA GLN A 435 -3.26 -4.39 -19.65
C GLN A 435 -2.81 -3.44 -20.77
N ALA A 436 -3.13 -3.76 -22.03
CA ALA A 436 -2.75 -2.95 -23.18
C ALA A 436 -3.44 -1.57 -23.21
N VAL A 437 -4.66 -1.48 -22.68
CA VAL A 437 -5.37 -0.20 -22.53
C VAL A 437 -4.59 0.79 -21.66
N ASP A 438 -3.79 0.31 -20.71
CA ASP A 438 -2.94 1.16 -19.87
C ASP A 438 -1.83 1.92 -20.64
N ILE A 439 -1.56 1.55 -21.91
CA ILE A 439 -0.70 2.35 -22.80
C ILE A 439 -1.27 3.77 -22.96
N LEU A 440 -2.59 3.91 -23.01
CA LEU A 440 -3.24 5.22 -23.04
C LEU A 440 -2.97 6.01 -21.74
N LYS A 441 -3.06 5.34 -20.57
CA LYS A 441 -2.73 5.93 -19.27
C LYS A 441 -1.27 6.38 -19.22
N VAL A 442 -0.35 5.54 -19.72
CA VAL A 442 1.09 5.87 -19.82
C VAL A 442 1.29 7.10 -20.71
N THR A 443 0.62 7.17 -21.84
CA THR A 443 0.72 8.32 -22.75
C THR A 443 0.23 9.62 -22.09
N ILE A 444 -0.90 9.57 -21.40
CA ILE A 444 -1.43 10.70 -20.62
C ILE A 444 -0.43 11.13 -19.55
N GLY A 445 0.07 10.17 -18.78
CA GLY A 445 1.08 10.42 -17.73
C GLY A 445 2.34 11.07 -18.28
N PHE A 446 2.86 10.57 -19.39
CA PHE A 446 4.03 11.13 -20.06
C PHE A 446 3.80 12.59 -20.49
N ILE A 447 2.66 12.89 -21.09
CA ILE A 447 2.28 14.26 -21.50
C ILE A 447 2.20 15.19 -20.28
N LEU A 448 1.56 14.76 -19.20
CA LEU A 448 1.41 15.55 -17.96
C LEU A 448 2.77 15.85 -17.33
N ILE A 449 3.65 14.85 -17.25
CA ILE A 449 5.01 15.00 -16.70
C ILE A 449 5.84 15.94 -17.58
N LYS A 450 5.83 15.74 -18.90
CA LYS A 450 6.58 16.56 -19.86
C LYS A 450 6.16 18.03 -19.82
N LYS A 451 4.83 18.28 -19.73
CA LYS A 451 4.28 19.64 -19.57
C LYS A 451 4.66 20.29 -18.23
N GLY A 452 5.14 19.52 -17.24
CA GLY A 452 5.56 20.04 -15.95
C GLY A 452 4.41 20.56 -15.08
N VAL A 453 3.18 20.06 -15.23
CA VAL A 453 2.01 20.49 -14.45
C VAL A 453 2.19 20.30 -12.96
N TRP A 454 3.08 19.39 -12.57
CA TRP A 454 3.43 19.03 -11.19
C TRP A 454 4.52 19.93 -10.57
N LEU A 455 5.25 20.73 -11.37
CA LEU A 455 6.33 21.60 -10.89
C LEU A 455 5.76 22.78 -10.09
N ARG A 456 5.40 22.51 -8.85
CA ARG A 456 4.81 23.53 -7.96
C ARG A 456 5.37 23.42 -6.54
N ASN A 457 5.74 24.55 -5.98
CA ASN A 457 5.99 24.70 -4.56
C ASN A 457 4.69 25.16 -3.90
N ILE A 458 4.03 24.23 -3.17
CA ILE A 458 2.75 24.50 -2.49
C ILE A 458 2.93 25.09 -1.09
N VAL A 459 4.18 25.21 -0.63
CA VAL A 459 4.53 25.73 0.71
C VAL A 459 5.29 27.06 0.63
N SER A 460 5.35 27.69 -0.55
CA SER A 460 6.08 28.94 -0.73
C SER A 460 5.46 30.11 0.03
N ALA A 461 4.11 30.14 0.12
CA ALA A 461 3.34 31.20 0.75
C ALA A 461 2.95 30.93 2.21
N SER A 462 3.41 29.80 2.76
CA SER A 462 3.11 29.35 4.12
C SER A 462 4.25 29.61 5.07
#